data_8d279d408af61396bddd08d22bc67ea3
#
_entry.id   8d279d408af61396bddd08d22bc67ea3
#
_cell.length_a   1.000
_cell.length_b   1.000
_cell.length_c   1.000
_cell.angle_alpha   90.00
_cell.angle_beta   90.00
_cell.angle_gamma   90.00
#
_symmetry.space_group_name_H-M   'P 1'
#
loop_
_entity.id
_entity.type
_entity.pdbx_description
1 polymer ?
#
loop_
_entity_poly.entity_id
_entity_poly.type
_entity_poly.pdbx_seq_one_letter_code
_entity_poly.pdbx_strand_id
1 'polypeptide(L)'
;MTIDLNKGWFFCKEDGIPVETDLPHDAMLEEARDRICRNGVNTGYFPGGKYRYEKRFVLEEAAVGKSIVLHFEGVYQNCRVYLNGLAVGAHHYGYTAFDVDISNAVQAGENLLRVTVDNSLEPNCRWYSGSGIYRPVTMCIQD
;
A
#
# COMPACT_ATOMS: atom_id res chain seq x y z
N MET A 1 2.36 11.49 18.55
CA MET A 1 1.48 10.30 18.72
C MET A 1 1.63 9.40 17.51
N THR A 2 1.76 8.13 17.71
CA THR A 2 1.89 7.12 16.64
C THR A 2 0.67 6.21 16.65
N ILE A 3 0.05 6.03 15.50
CA ILE A 3 -1.16 5.24 15.33
C ILE A 3 -0.86 4.09 14.36
N ASP A 4 -1.22 2.87 14.76
CA ASP A 4 -1.14 1.68 13.92
C ASP A 4 -2.29 1.71 12.90
N LEU A 5 -1.94 1.58 11.62
CA LEU A 5 -2.91 1.54 10.53
C LEU A 5 -3.00 0.15 9.86
N ASN A 6 -2.61 -0.92 10.54
CA ASN A 6 -2.53 -2.25 9.92
C ASN A 6 -3.89 -2.98 9.80
N LYS A 7 -4.92 -2.53 10.44
CA LYS A 7 -6.24 -3.17 10.45
C LYS A 7 -7.25 -2.48 9.53
N GLY A 8 -8.19 -3.26 9.01
CA GLY A 8 -9.37 -2.73 8.32
C GLY A 8 -9.09 -2.08 6.97
N TRP A 9 -8.21 -2.67 6.19
CA TRP A 9 -7.99 -2.28 4.79
C TRP A 9 -8.94 -3.04 3.86
N PHE A 10 -9.21 -2.45 2.70
CA PHE A 10 -9.86 -3.11 1.57
C PHE A 10 -8.87 -3.26 0.44
N PHE A 11 -8.67 -4.48 -0.02
CA PHE A 11 -7.78 -4.84 -1.10
C PHE A 11 -8.58 -5.28 -2.32
N CYS A 12 -8.18 -4.85 -3.52
CA CYS A 12 -8.69 -5.42 -4.75
C CYS A 12 -7.61 -5.48 -5.84
N LYS A 13 -7.75 -6.44 -6.73
CA LYS A 13 -7.06 -6.44 -8.02
C LYS A 13 -7.63 -5.32 -8.89
N GLU A 14 -6.92 -4.93 -9.95
CA GLU A 14 -7.23 -3.77 -10.80
C GLU A 14 -8.74 -3.63 -11.12
N ASP A 15 -9.40 -4.70 -11.52
CA ASP A 15 -10.82 -4.74 -11.86
C ASP A 15 -11.63 -5.67 -10.94
N GLY A 16 -11.11 -5.95 -9.75
CA GLY A 16 -11.69 -6.91 -8.82
C GLY A 16 -12.67 -6.31 -7.84
N ILE A 17 -13.32 -7.19 -7.08
CA ILE A 17 -14.18 -6.82 -5.96
C ILE A 17 -13.31 -6.57 -4.72
N PRO A 18 -13.46 -5.45 -4.00
CA PRO A 18 -12.74 -5.20 -2.78
C PRO A 18 -13.00 -6.27 -1.71
N VAL A 19 -11.94 -6.72 -1.06
CA VAL A 19 -11.99 -7.68 0.04
C VAL A 19 -11.28 -7.08 1.25
N GLU A 20 -11.90 -7.20 2.42
CA GLU A 20 -11.28 -6.73 3.65
C GLU A 20 -10.02 -7.54 3.97
N THR A 21 -8.95 -6.84 4.36
CA THR A 21 -7.68 -7.45 4.74
C THR A 21 -6.97 -6.61 5.79
N ASP A 22 -6.05 -7.25 6.52
CA ASP A 22 -5.14 -6.58 7.42
C ASP A 22 -3.72 -6.60 6.86
N LEU A 23 -2.89 -5.64 7.27
CA LEU A 23 -1.48 -5.61 6.92
C LEU A 23 -0.63 -6.33 7.99
N PRO A 24 0.49 -6.93 7.64
CA PRO A 24 1.05 -7.08 6.28
C PRO A 24 0.23 -7.98 5.38
N HIS A 25 0.24 -7.70 4.09
CA HIS A 25 -0.50 -8.47 3.08
C HIS A 25 0.39 -8.74 1.86
N ASP A 26 0.29 -9.93 1.29
CA ASP A 26 0.96 -10.30 0.05
C ASP A 26 -0.08 -10.55 -1.04
N ALA A 27 -0.25 -9.55 -1.90
CA ALA A 27 -1.21 -9.59 -3.01
C ALA A 27 -0.89 -10.68 -4.03
N MET A 28 0.37 -11.10 -4.14
CA MET A 28 0.76 -12.14 -5.09
C MET A 28 0.18 -13.50 -4.71
N LEU A 29 -0.08 -13.75 -3.44
CA LEU A 29 -0.73 -14.98 -2.98
C LEU A 29 -2.21 -15.07 -3.37
N GLU A 30 -2.82 -13.95 -3.73
CA GLU A 30 -4.19 -13.90 -4.26
C GLU A 30 -4.25 -14.27 -5.75
N GLU A 31 -3.10 -14.41 -6.42
CA GLU A 31 -3.01 -14.81 -7.81
C GLU A 31 -2.86 -16.33 -7.95
N ALA A 32 -3.47 -16.88 -9.02
CA ALA A 32 -3.22 -18.26 -9.39
C ALA A 32 -1.78 -18.43 -9.92
N ARG A 33 -1.15 -19.53 -9.60
CA ARG A 33 0.17 -19.88 -10.18
C ARG A 33 0.03 -20.13 -11.67
N ASP A 34 0.95 -19.57 -12.43
CA ASP A 34 1.01 -19.74 -13.88
C ASP A 34 2.41 -20.19 -14.31
N ARG A 35 2.50 -21.43 -14.82
CA ARG A 35 3.77 -22.03 -15.25
C ARG A 35 4.40 -21.32 -16.45
N ILE A 36 3.61 -20.59 -17.22
CA ILE A 36 4.10 -19.85 -18.39
C ILE A 36 4.38 -18.37 -18.10
N CYS A 37 4.19 -17.90 -16.87
CA CYS A 37 4.53 -16.54 -16.53
C CYS A 37 6.04 -16.29 -16.67
N ARG A 38 6.41 -15.09 -17.11
CA ARG A 38 7.82 -14.73 -17.38
C ARG A 38 8.70 -14.75 -16.12
N ASN A 39 8.11 -14.56 -14.96
CA ASN A 39 8.83 -14.65 -13.70
C ASN A 39 9.26 -16.07 -13.33
N GLY A 40 8.51 -17.07 -13.79
CA GLY A 40 8.83 -18.47 -13.62
C GLY A 40 9.11 -18.87 -12.16
N VAL A 41 10.15 -19.68 -11.99
CA VAL A 41 10.56 -20.16 -10.66
C VAL A 41 10.99 -19.04 -9.71
N ASN A 42 11.46 -17.91 -10.22
CA ASN A 42 11.93 -16.80 -9.40
C ASN A 42 10.84 -16.24 -8.47
N THR A 43 9.58 -16.32 -8.88
CA THR A 43 8.44 -15.88 -8.08
C THR A 43 7.50 -17.01 -7.68
N GLY A 44 7.98 -18.27 -7.74
CA GLY A 44 7.15 -19.44 -7.46
C GLY A 44 5.99 -19.61 -8.45
N TYR A 45 6.15 -19.13 -9.69
CA TYR A 45 5.15 -19.12 -10.76
C TYR A 45 3.93 -18.21 -10.50
N PHE A 46 4.07 -17.22 -9.63
CA PHE A 46 3.06 -16.17 -9.48
C PHE A 46 3.34 -15.01 -10.44
N PRO A 47 2.34 -14.52 -11.21
CA PRO A 47 2.57 -13.51 -12.26
C PRO A 47 2.57 -12.15 -11.65
N GLY A 48 2.49 -11.61 -10.70
CA GLY A 48 2.39 -10.21 -10.29
C GLY A 48 1.18 -9.50 -10.93
N GLY A 49 0.97 -8.25 -10.60
CA GLY A 49 -0.17 -7.51 -11.12
C GLY A 49 -0.26 -6.08 -10.59
N LYS A 50 -1.43 -5.47 -10.81
CA LYS A 50 -1.77 -4.15 -10.28
C LYS A 50 -2.84 -4.29 -9.22
N TYR A 51 -2.63 -3.60 -8.09
CA TYR A 51 -3.45 -3.75 -6.91
C TYR A 51 -3.82 -2.40 -6.32
N ARG A 52 -4.92 -2.35 -5.60
CA ARG A 52 -5.39 -1.17 -4.87
C ARG A 52 -5.73 -1.53 -3.43
N TYR A 53 -5.22 -0.73 -2.52
CA TYR A 53 -5.54 -0.79 -1.10
C TYR A 53 -6.23 0.49 -0.69
N GLU A 54 -7.30 0.39 0.08
CA GLU A 54 -8.01 1.54 0.62
C GLU A 54 -8.25 1.35 2.11
N LYS A 55 -8.08 2.45 2.86
CA LYS A 55 -8.40 2.50 4.29
C LYS A 55 -9.09 3.82 4.62
N ARG A 56 -10.18 3.73 5.34
CA ARG A 56 -10.83 4.89 5.94
C ARG A 56 -10.36 5.07 7.38
N PHE A 57 -10.06 6.29 7.75
CA PHE A 57 -9.72 6.62 9.13
C PHE A 57 -10.33 7.98 9.50
N VAL A 58 -10.54 8.18 10.80
CA VAL A 58 -11.16 9.39 11.34
C VAL A 58 -10.12 10.20 12.10
N LEU A 59 -10.04 11.50 11.81
CA LEU A 59 -9.21 12.44 12.56
C LEU A 59 -10.09 13.43 13.34
N GLU A 60 -9.68 13.71 14.56
CA GLU A 60 -10.26 14.80 15.35
C GLU A 60 -9.86 16.16 14.77
N GLU A 61 -10.69 17.15 14.94
CA GLU A 61 -10.42 18.51 14.45
C GLU A 61 -9.09 19.07 15.00
N ALA A 62 -8.75 18.73 16.24
CA ALA A 62 -7.49 19.15 16.87
C ALA A 62 -6.22 18.58 16.20
N ALA A 63 -6.36 17.57 15.34
CA ALA A 63 -5.23 17.02 14.59
C ALA A 63 -5.00 17.76 13.26
N VAL A 64 -5.99 18.46 12.75
CA VAL A 64 -5.87 19.23 11.50
C VAL A 64 -4.94 20.43 11.74
N GLY A 65 -3.98 20.62 10.85
CA GLY A 65 -2.95 21.65 10.97
C GLY A 65 -1.68 21.20 11.70
N LYS A 66 -1.67 19.97 12.22
CA LYS A 66 -0.46 19.34 12.77
C LYS A 66 0.35 18.67 11.67
N SER A 67 1.60 18.33 11.98
CA SER A 67 2.41 17.46 11.11
C SER A 67 1.89 16.03 11.17
N ILE A 68 1.45 15.49 10.03
CA ILE A 68 0.92 14.13 9.92
C ILE A 68 1.66 13.38 8.82
N VAL A 69 2.39 12.34 9.21
CA VAL A 69 3.23 11.57 8.30
C VAL A 69 2.83 10.10 8.36
N LEU A 70 2.61 9.50 7.20
CA LEU A 70 2.47 8.06 7.05
C LEU A 70 3.84 7.43 6.87
N HIS A 71 4.15 6.40 7.64
CA HIS A 71 5.36 5.60 7.51
C HIS A 71 5.00 4.21 6.97
N PHE A 72 5.49 3.91 5.77
CA PHE A 72 5.38 2.61 5.13
C PHE A 72 6.71 1.88 5.30
N GLU A 73 6.71 0.74 5.97
CA GLU A 73 7.94 -0.05 6.14
C GLU A 73 8.33 -0.81 4.87
N GLY A 74 7.39 -1.07 3.98
CA GLY A 74 7.67 -1.66 2.68
C GLY A 74 6.43 -1.91 1.83
N VAL A 75 6.52 -1.51 0.57
CA VAL A 75 5.50 -1.77 -0.45
C VAL A 75 6.20 -2.26 -1.72
N TYR A 76 5.88 -3.45 -2.18
CA TYR A 76 6.49 -4.01 -3.38
C TYR A 76 5.50 -4.00 -4.54
N GLN A 77 5.77 -3.30 -5.60
CA GLN A 77 6.65 -2.15 -5.81
C GLN A 77 5.90 -1.11 -6.63
N ASN A 78 6.55 0.00 -7.02
CA ASN A 78 5.93 1.07 -7.81
C ASN A 78 4.58 1.49 -7.27
N CYS A 79 4.58 2.03 -6.05
CA CYS A 79 3.34 2.47 -5.42
C CYS A 79 3.11 3.96 -5.57
N ARG A 80 1.84 4.33 -5.54
CA ARG A 80 1.38 5.72 -5.42
C ARG A 80 0.41 5.81 -4.26
N VAL A 81 0.51 6.90 -3.51
CA VAL A 81 -0.32 7.14 -2.33
C VAL A 81 -1.20 8.35 -2.60
N TYR A 82 -2.49 8.18 -2.34
CA TYR A 82 -3.51 9.23 -2.49
C TYR A 82 -4.24 9.41 -1.17
N LEU A 83 -4.49 10.64 -0.80
CA LEU A 83 -5.36 10.96 0.33
C LEU A 83 -6.49 11.88 -0.13
N ASN A 84 -7.72 11.47 0.13
CA ASN A 84 -8.94 12.19 -0.30
C ASN A 84 -8.91 12.57 -1.79
N GLY A 85 -8.34 11.68 -2.63
CA GLY A 85 -8.23 11.87 -4.07
C GLY A 85 -6.99 12.68 -4.53
N LEU A 86 -6.20 13.23 -3.61
CA LEU A 86 -4.97 13.95 -3.93
C LEU A 86 -3.76 13.02 -3.91
N ALA A 87 -2.91 13.09 -4.93
CA ALA A 87 -1.63 12.39 -4.95
C ALA A 87 -0.69 13.03 -3.94
N VAL A 88 -0.29 12.27 -2.91
CA VAL A 88 0.56 12.76 -1.81
C VAL A 88 1.94 12.12 -1.78
N GLY A 89 2.16 11.01 -2.49
CA GLY A 89 3.46 10.35 -2.56
C GLY A 89 3.53 9.25 -3.58
N ALA A 90 4.76 8.86 -3.89
CA ALA A 90 5.08 7.72 -4.74
C ALA A 90 6.42 7.11 -4.30
N HIS A 91 6.59 5.81 -4.52
CA HIS A 91 7.81 5.09 -4.17
C HIS A 91 8.01 3.91 -5.11
N HIS A 92 9.25 3.69 -5.56
CA HIS A 92 9.55 2.69 -6.60
C HIS A 92 10.40 1.53 -6.12
N TYR A 93 10.95 1.60 -4.89
CA TYR A 93 11.84 0.59 -4.35
C TYR A 93 11.13 -0.30 -3.34
N GLY A 94 10.96 -1.57 -3.68
CA GLY A 94 10.16 -2.51 -2.87
C GLY A 94 10.78 -2.89 -1.52
N TYR A 95 12.07 -2.67 -1.33
CA TYR A 95 12.80 -3.12 -0.12
C TYR A 95 13.12 -1.99 0.87
N THR A 96 12.74 -0.76 0.58
CA THR A 96 13.01 0.39 1.44
C THR A 96 11.75 0.96 2.06
N ALA A 97 11.85 1.39 3.31
CA ALA A 97 10.81 2.17 3.97
C ALA A 97 10.74 3.58 3.38
N PHE A 98 9.59 4.21 3.46
CA PHE A 98 9.41 5.59 3.02
C PHE A 98 8.31 6.29 3.82
N ASP A 99 8.40 7.60 3.87
CA ASP A 99 7.45 8.47 4.54
C ASP A 99 6.64 9.29 3.53
N VAL A 100 5.38 9.52 3.85
CA VAL A 100 4.48 10.35 3.06
C VAL A 100 3.85 11.41 3.98
N ASP A 101 4.13 12.67 3.71
CA ASP A 101 3.51 13.79 4.42
C ASP A 101 2.09 14.03 3.88
N ILE A 102 1.11 13.89 4.76
CA ILE A 102 -0.30 14.09 4.44
C ILE A 102 -0.92 15.29 5.14
N SER A 103 -0.11 16.10 5.81
CA SER A 103 -0.56 17.21 6.66
C SER A 103 -1.53 18.17 5.97
N ASN A 104 -1.29 18.46 4.70
CA ASN A 104 -2.09 19.41 3.92
C ASN A 104 -3.27 18.75 3.16
N ALA A 105 -3.43 17.45 3.24
CA ALA A 105 -4.46 16.71 2.51
C ALA A 105 -5.53 16.11 3.43
N VAL A 106 -5.30 16.13 4.75
CA VAL A 106 -6.25 15.60 5.73
C VAL A 106 -7.38 16.58 6.01
N GLN A 107 -8.48 16.05 6.48
CA GLN A 107 -9.62 16.82 6.99
C GLN A 107 -10.09 16.27 8.33
N ALA A 108 -10.81 17.07 9.09
CA ALA A 108 -11.51 16.58 10.28
C ALA A 108 -12.60 15.59 9.85
N GLY A 109 -12.80 14.56 10.64
CA GLY A 109 -13.72 13.47 10.32
C GLY A 109 -13.08 12.41 9.45
N GLU A 110 -13.84 11.83 8.53
CA GLU A 110 -13.41 10.71 7.71
C GLU A 110 -12.42 11.12 6.61
N ASN A 111 -11.35 10.34 6.48
CA ASN A 111 -10.35 10.45 5.43
C ASN A 111 -10.23 9.12 4.70
N LEU A 112 -10.02 9.16 3.40
CA LEU A 112 -9.79 7.98 2.56
C LEU A 112 -8.34 7.94 2.08
N LEU A 113 -7.61 6.94 2.55
CA LEU A 113 -6.26 6.62 2.10
C LEU A 113 -6.33 5.55 1.03
N ARG A 114 -5.72 5.82 -0.12
CA ARG A 114 -5.62 4.86 -1.22
C ARG A 114 -4.16 4.66 -1.59
N VAL A 115 -3.75 3.41 -1.72
CA VAL A 115 -2.42 3.01 -2.19
C VAL A 115 -2.60 2.12 -3.42
N THR A 116 -2.05 2.54 -4.54
CA THR A 116 -1.99 1.72 -5.76
C THR A 116 -0.60 1.12 -5.89
N VAL A 117 -0.54 -0.16 -6.23
CA VAL A 117 0.71 -0.91 -6.35
C VAL A 117 0.77 -1.56 -7.73
N ASP A 118 1.83 -1.32 -8.47
CA ASP A 118 2.08 -1.93 -9.77
C ASP A 118 3.30 -2.84 -9.70
N ASN A 119 3.06 -4.14 -9.71
CA ASN A 119 4.09 -5.18 -9.79
C ASN A 119 3.88 -6.02 -11.06
N SER A 120 3.49 -5.38 -12.16
CA SER A 120 3.23 -6.03 -13.44
C SER A 120 4.47 -6.19 -14.33
N LEU A 121 5.61 -5.57 -13.99
CA LEU A 121 6.85 -5.68 -14.77
C LEU A 121 7.43 -7.09 -14.68
N GLU A 122 7.70 -7.68 -15.83
CA GLU A 122 8.26 -9.03 -15.98
C GLU A 122 9.49 -9.03 -16.90
N PRO A 123 10.51 -9.88 -16.62
CA PRO A 123 10.68 -10.68 -15.42
C PRO A 123 11.05 -9.81 -14.20
N ASN A 124 10.61 -10.25 -13.02
CA ASN A 124 10.92 -9.58 -11.77
C ASN A 124 12.29 -9.99 -11.23
N CYS A 125 12.53 -10.00 -9.94
CA CYS A 125 13.82 -10.33 -9.34
C CYS A 125 14.09 -11.85 -9.28
N ARG A 126 15.30 -12.22 -8.82
CA ARG A 126 15.77 -13.63 -8.77
C ARG A 126 15.07 -14.50 -7.73
N TRP A 127 14.31 -13.90 -6.82
CA TRP A 127 13.65 -14.61 -5.73
C TRP A 127 12.21 -14.11 -5.60
N TYR A 128 11.40 -14.87 -4.88
CA TYR A 128 10.06 -14.47 -4.54
C TYR A 128 10.08 -13.23 -3.66
N SER A 129 9.47 -12.15 -4.12
CA SER A 129 9.46 -10.87 -3.42
C SER A 129 8.11 -10.53 -2.81
N GLY A 130 7.03 -11.21 -3.21
CA GLY A 130 5.68 -10.82 -2.88
C GLY A 130 5.21 -9.61 -3.69
N SER A 131 4.08 -9.07 -3.34
CA SER A 131 3.49 -7.85 -3.90
C SER A 131 2.60 -7.16 -2.88
N GLY A 132 2.40 -5.85 -3.05
CA GLY A 132 1.51 -5.07 -2.21
C GLY A 132 2.17 -4.51 -0.96
N ILE A 133 1.35 -4.16 0.02
CA ILE A 133 1.82 -3.62 1.30
C ILE A 133 2.20 -4.80 2.20
N TYR A 134 3.42 -5.26 2.07
CA TYR A 134 3.88 -6.48 2.74
C TYR A 134 4.51 -6.25 4.12
N ARG A 135 4.56 -4.99 4.57
CA ARG A 135 5.05 -4.58 5.90
C ARG A 135 4.10 -3.57 6.54
N PRO A 136 4.22 -3.34 7.86
CA PRO A 136 3.34 -2.44 8.59
C PRO A 136 3.29 -1.00 8.07
N VAL A 137 2.18 -0.34 8.34
CA VAL A 137 1.96 1.09 8.10
C VAL A 137 1.57 1.77 9.40
N THR A 138 2.22 2.87 9.70
CA THR A 138 1.92 3.70 10.87
C THR A 138 1.69 5.15 10.47
N MET A 139 0.93 5.88 11.28
CA MET A 139 0.71 7.31 11.14
C MET A 139 1.26 8.03 12.37
N CYS A 140 2.12 9.01 12.16
CA CYS A 140 2.70 9.84 13.21
C CYS A 140 2.08 11.24 13.15
N ILE A 141 1.53 11.70 14.28
CA ILE A 141 0.96 13.05 14.43
C ILE A 141 1.81 13.80 15.45
N GLN A 142 2.34 14.95 15.03
CA GLN A 142 3.19 15.81 15.85
C GLN A 142 2.71 17.26 15.76
N ASP A 143 2.93 18.02 16.84
CA ASP A 143 2.62 19.44 16.90
C ASP A 143 3.58 20.28 16.05
#